data_b72218c6dacf920d0b878a4d52f0cad2
#
_entry.id   b72218c6dacf920d0b878a4d52f0cad2
#
_cell.length_a   1.000
_cell.length_b   1.000
_cell.length_c   1.000
_cell.angle_alpha   90.00
_cell.angle_beta   90.00
_cell.angle_gamma   90.00
#
_symmetry.space_group_name_H-M   'P 1'
#
loop_
_entity.id
_entity.type
_entity.pdbx_description
1 polymer ?
#
loop_
_entity_poly.entity_id
_entity_poly.type
_entity_poly.pdbx_seq_one_letter_code
_entity_poly.pdbx_strand_id
1 'polypeptide(L)'
;MIPNSYTEVKMTPVIRIDDEVMDELKKRAIGLGLVFEPPNATLRRILGLDAAVRDMKEMRAVADEIVRNTLKQFAENKNVIELKLNPSSRKYVYIPLPKDKRHFFPGYKVSFKLTMDVGEFTAHVPYPPNAGGHIRGRFGQWYAKHPELKAGDRLRIEALEPGKRYKLSVVSKGV
;
A
#
# COMPACT_ATOMS: atom_id res chain seq x y z
N MET A 1 -17.06 12.62 -35.87
CA MET A 1 -18.04 12.05 -34.94
C MET A 1 -17.73 12.63 -33.55
N ILE A 2 -18.57 13.54 -33.07
CA ILE A 2 -18.40 14.18 -31.76
C ILE A 2 -19.31 13.43 -30.79
N PRO A 3 -18.80 12.91 -29.65
CA PRO A 3 -19.67 12.27 -28.66
C PRO A 3 -20.49 13.34 -27.95
N ASN A 4 -21.80 13.20 -28.03
CA ASN A 4 -22.79 14.05 -27.39
C ASN A 4 -22.87 13.64 -25.90
N SER A 5 -22.16 14.35 -25.02
CA SER A 5 -22.29 14.16 -23.57
C SER A 5 -23.52 14.92 -23.08
N TYR A 6 -24.64 14.24 -23.02
CA TYR A 6 -25.78 14.74 -22.25
C TYR A 6 -25.42 14.63 -20.76
N THR A 7 -25.13 15.76 -20.16
CA THR A 7 -25.12 15.92 -18.71
C THR A 7 -26.55 15.80 -18.20
N GLU A 8 -26.89 14.68 -17.59
CA GLU A 8 -28.16 14.46 -16.90
C GLU A 8 -28.24 15.46 -15.73
N VAL A 9 -29.00 16.51 -15.88
CA VAL A 9 -29.29 17.45 -14.80
C VAL A 9 -30.24 16.75 -13.84
N LYS A 10 -29.69 16.22 -12.74
CA LYS A 10 -30.47 15.69 -11.62
C LYS A 10 -31.30 16.83 -11.03
N MET A 11 -32.56 16.92 -11.41
CA MET A 11 -33.50 17.83 -10.77
C MET A 11 -33.71 17.38 -9.33
N THR A 12 -33.33 18.23 -8.39
CA THR A 12 -33.61 17.99 -6.96
C THR A 12 -35.12 18.15 -6.73
N PRO A 13 -35.81 17.13 -6.19
CA PRO A 13 -37.23 17.28 -5.92
C PRO A 13 -37.48 18.42 -4.91
N VAL A 14 -38.34 19.34 -5.25
CA VAL A 14 -38.76 20.44 -4.37
C VAL A 14 -40.01 19.99 -3.64
N ILE A 15 -39.92 19.88 -2.31
CA ILE A 15 -41.08 19.64 -1.45
C ILE A 15 -41.64 20.98 -1.01
N ARG A 16 -42.91 21.22 -1.32
CA ARG A 16 -43.64 22.38 -0.81
C ARG A 16 -44.18 22.04 0.58
N ILE A 17 -43.88 22.86 1.56
CA ILE A 17 -44.35 22.77 2.92
C ILE A 17 -45.41 23.89 3.09
N ASP A 18 -46.58 23.50 3.58
CA ASP A 18 -47.65 24.47 3.88
C ASP A 18 -47.34 25.26 5.17
N ASP A 19 -48.12 26.31 5.40
CA ASP A 19 -47.87 27.24 6.51
C ASP A 19 -48.07 26.58 7.86
N GLU A 20 -48.98 25.60 7.98
CA GLU A 20 -49.25 24.88 9.21
C GLU A 20 -48.04 23.98 9.59
N VAL A 21 -47.49 23.25 8.63
CA VAL A 21 -46.28 22.45 8.84
C VAL A 21 -45.08 23.34 9.12
N MET A 22 -45.00 24.51 8.48
CA MET A 22 -43.93 25.47 8.73
C MET A 22 -43.97 26.02 10.15
N ASP A 23 -45.15 26.31 10.66
CA ASP A 23 -45.33 26.84 12.04
C ASP A 23 -45.06 25.76 13.09
N GLU A 24 -45.41 24.52 12.82
CA GLU A 24 -45.06 23.41 13.70
C GLU A 24 -43.54 23.15 13.72
N LEU A 25 -42.86 23.27 12.59
CA LEU A 25 -41.40 23.19 12.51
C LEU A 25 -40.74 24.32 13.33
N LYS A 26 -41.24 25.54 13.26
CA LYS A 26 -40.75 26.68 14.05
C LYS A 26 -40.93 26.42 15.57
N LYS A 27 -42.12 25.95 16.00
CA LYS A 27 -42.36 25.58 17.40
C LYS A 27 -41.37 24.52 17.90
N ARG A 28 -41.13 23.47 17.13
CA ARG A 28 -40.16 22.42 17.45
C ARG A 28 -38.73 22.92 17.46
N ALA A 29 -38.36 23.80 16.51
CA ALA A 29 -37.06 24.44 16.51
C ALA A 29 -36.79 25.23 17.80
N ILE A 30 -37.78 26.03 18.25
CA ILE A 30 -37.70 26.77 19.51
C ILE A 30 -37.53 25.83 20.69
N GLY A 31 -38.32 24.74 20.74
CA GLY A 31 -38.22 23.72 21.80
C GLY A 31 -36.87 23.01 21.86
N LEU A 32 -36.14 22.97 20.75
CA LEU A 32 -34.80 22.41 20.66
C LEU A 32 -33.69 23.47 20.80
N GLY A 33 -34.02 24.74 21.08
CA GLY A 33 -33.07 25.85 21.19
C GLY A 33 -32.46 26.31 19.84
N LEU A 34 -33.12 26.01 18.71
CA LEU A 34 -32.62 26.23 17.35
C LEU A 34 -33.27 27.45 16.67
N VAL A 35 -33.38 28.56 17.37
CA VAL A 35 -34.19 29.75 17.00
C VAL A 35 -33.82 30.39 15.65
N PHE A 36 -32.62 30.17 15.17
CA PHE A 36 -32.10 30.76 13.92
C PHE A 36 -31.76 29.74 12.84
N GLU A 37 -32.16 28.48 12.98
CA GLU A 37 -31.88 27.46 11.96
C GLU A 37 -32.92 27.51 10.81
N PRO A 38 -32.46 27.28 9.56
CA PRO A 38 -33.38 27.14 8.43
C PRO A 38 -34.32 25.93 8.63
N PRO A 39 -35.60 25.99 8.18
CA PRO A 39 -36.57 24.92 8.35
C PRO A 39 -36.09 23.54 7.89
N ASN A 40 -35.27 23.48 6.85
CA ASN A 40 -34.67 22.23 6.33
C ASN A 40 -33.69 21.62 7.33
N ALA A 41 -32.89 22.41 8.03
CA ALA A 41 -31.96 21.91 9.05
C ALA A 41 -32.71 21.34 10.26
N THR A 42 -33.76 22.05 10.71
CA THR A 42 -34.63 21.55 11.80
C THR A 42 -35.33 20.25 11.41
N LEU A 43 -35.85 20.13 10.19
CA LEU A 43 -36.50 18.93 9.67
C LEU A 43 -35.51 17.75 9.64
N ARG A 44 -34.31 17.94 9.13
CA ARG A 44 -33.25 16.92 9.10
C ARG A 44 -32.90 16.42 10.51
N ARG A 45 -32.85 17.31 11.48
CA ARG A 45 -32.53 17.00 12.88
C ARG A 45 -33.68 16.24 13.55
N ILE A 46 -34.94 16.63 13.32
CA ILE A 46 -36.12 15.91 13.82
C ILE A 46 -36.18 14.49 13.26
N LEU A 47 -35.81 14.31 11.98
CA LEU A 47 -35.77 13.02 11.29
C LEU A 47 -34.50 12.19 11.59
N GLY A 48 -33.60 12.69 12.43
CA GLY A 48 -32.35 12.01 12.75
C GLY A 48 -31.34 11.91 11.57
N LEU A 49 -31.59 12.61 10.46
CA LEU A 49 -30.76 12.53 9.26
C LEU A 49 -29.36 13.11 9.44
N ASP A 50 -29.18 14.02 10.39
CA ASP A 50 -27.88 14.63 10.68
C ASP A 50 -26.96 13.67 11.45
N ALA A 51 -27.53 12.82 12.30
CA ALA A 51 -26.77 11.76 12.98
C ALA A 51 -26.28 10.72 11.94
N ALA A 52 -27.19 10.24 11.07
CA ALA A 52 -26.85 9.29 10.01
C ALA A 52 -25.78 9.83 9.03
N VAL A 53 -25.79 11.14 8.74
CA VAL A 53 -24.77 11.77 7.87
C VAL A 53 -23.42 11.86 8.58
N ARG A 54 -23.38 12.13 9.90
CA ARG A 54 -22.15 12.12 10.69
C ARG A 54 -21.53 10.74 10.75
N ASP A 55 -22.34 9.73 11.08
CA ASP A 55 -21.90 8.33 11.12
C ASP A 55 -21.35 7.86 9.76
N MET A 56 -22.05 8.21 8.65
CA MET A 56 -21.57 7.88 7.31
C MET A 56 -20.27 8.62 6.95
N LYS A 57 -20.09 9.86 7.39
CA LYS A 57 -18.87 10.64 7.15
C LYS A 57 -17.69 10.08 7.94
N GLU A 58 -17.92 9.70 9.19
CA GLU A 58 -16.92 9.04 10.03
C GLU A 58 -16.55 7.65 9.48
N MET A 59 -17.54 6.83 9.11
CA MET A 59 -17.31 5.54 8.47
C MET A 59 -16.52 5.67 7.16
N ARG A 60 -16.80 6.69 6.36
CA ARG A 60 -16.06 6.95 5.12
C ARG A 60 -14.62 7.37 5.40
N ALA A 61 -14.37 8.21 6.40
CA ALA A 61 -13.03 8.61 6.80
C ALA A 61 -12.20 7.40 7.29
N VAL A 62 -12.80 6.51 8.07
CA VAL A 62 -12.16 5.26 8.52
C VAL A 62 -11.88 4.33 7.33
N ALA A 63 -12.84 4.19 6.41
CA ALA A 63 -12.64 3.38 5.21
C ALA A 63 -11.51 3.93 4.31
N ASP A 64 -11.46 5.25 4.11
CA ASP A 64 -10.39 5.90 3.32
C ASP A 64 -9.01 5.73 3.98
N GLU A 65 -8.94 5.76 5.31
CA GLU A 65 -7.71 5.50 6.05
C GLU A 65 -7.26 4.04 5.94
N ILE A 66 -8.17 3.09 6.06
CA ILE A 66 -7.89 1.65 5.86
C ILE A 66 -7.35 1.42 4.44
N VAL A 67 -8.02 1.97 3.42
CA VAL A 67 -7.58 1.86 2.02
C VAL A 67 -6.19 2.46 1.84
N ARG A 68 -5.93 3.64 2.40
CA ARG A 68 -4.62 4.30 2.32
C ARG A 68 -3.52 3.46 2.97
N ASN A 69 -3.77 2.94 4.17
CA ASN A 69 -2.82 2.10 4.89
C ASN A 69 -2.58 0.77 4.16
N THR A 70 -3.63 0.17 3.62
CA THR A 70 -3.53 -1.05 2.81
C THR A 70 -2.71 -0.81 1.54
N LEU A 71 -2.98 0.27 0.80
CA LEU A 71 -2.20 0.64 -0.39
C LEU A 71 -0.74 0.93 -0.06
N LYS A 72 -0.46 1.57 1.09
CA LYS A 72 0.90 1.80 1.57
C LYS A 72 1.63 0.49 1.88
N GLN A 73 0.97 -0.43 2.57
CA GLN A 73 1.52 -1.78 2.83
C GLN A 73 1.76 -2.57 1.54
N PHE A 74 0.84 -2.50 0.56
CA PHE A 74 1.04 -3.12 -0.75
C PHE A 74 2.21 -2.50 -1.52
N ALA A 75 2.40 -1.19 -1.45
CA ALA A 75 3.53 -0.51 -2.07
C ALA A 75 4.87 -0.89 -1.39
N GLU A 76 4.90 -0.96 -0.07
CA GLU A 76 6.05 -1.42 0.70
C GLU A 76 6.39 -2.89 0.40
N ASN A 77 5.40 -3.77 0.32
CA ASN A 77 5.60 -5.17 -0.04
C ASN A 77 6.07 -5.38 -1.49
N LYS A 78 5.72 -4.48 -2.41
CA LYS A 78 6.22 -4.52 -3.79
C LYS A 78 7.73 -4.28 -3.89
N ASN A 79 8.29 -3.56 -2.93
CA ASN A 79 9.71 -3.21 -2.89
C ASN A 79 10.56 -4.18 -2.07
N VAL A 80 9.98 -5.28 -1.58
CA VAL A 80 10.66 -6.25 -0.71
C VAL A 80 10.41 -7.67 -1.20
N ILE A 81 11.47 -8.47 -1.22
CA ILE A 81 11.37 -9.92 -1.42
C ILE A 81 12.16 -10.66 -0.35
N GLU A 82 11.71 -11.87 -0.04
CA GLU A 82 12.47 -12.81 0.77
C GLU A 82 13.04 -13.92 -0.12
N LEU A 83 14.29 -14.27 0.11
CA LEU A 83 15.01 -15.34 -0.56
C LEU A 83 15.48 -16.33 0.48
N LYS A 84 15.47 -17.62 0.15
CA LYS A 84 15.94 -18.70 1.02
C LYS A 84 17.31 -19.18 0.56
N LEU A 85 18.27 -19.28 1.48
CA LEU A 85 19.58 -19.88 1.19
C LEU A 85 19.44 -21.37 0.94
N ASN A 86 20.18 -21.88 -0.03
CA ASN A 86 20.30 -23.30 -0.31
C ASN A 86 21.67 -23.85 0.16
N PRO A 87 21.87 -25.18 0.22
CA PRO A 87 23.13 -25.77 0.67
C PRO A 87 24.36 -25.31 -0.11
N SER A 88 24.18 -24.94 -1.39
CA SER A 88 25.27 -24.52 -2.28
C SER A 88 25.61 -23.05 -2.18
N SER A 89 24.75 -22.23 -1.58
CA SER A 89 24.88 -20.77 -1.56
C SER A 89 26.22 -20.29 -1.03
N ARG A 90 26.61 -20.84 0.11
CA ARG A 90 27.89 -20.49 0.76
C ARG A 90 29.11 -21.06 0.00
N LYS A 91 29.02 -22.31 -0.46
CA LYS A 91 30.12 -22.98 -1.19
C LYS A 91 30.48 -22.23 -2.48
N TYR A 92 29.50 -21.74 -3.20
CA TYR A 92 29.70 -21.06 -4.49
C TYR A 92 29.52 -19.55 -4.41
N VAL A 93 29.35 -19.00 -3.20
CA VAL A 93 29.35 -17.56 -2.92
C VAL A 93 28.31 -16.79 -3.74
N TYR A 94 27.06 -17.23 -3.67
CA TYR A 94 25.93 -16.58 -4.37
C TYR A 94 24.66 -16.53 -3.51
N ILE A 95 23.69 -15.74 -3.93
CA ILE A 95 22.35 -15.75 -3.35
C ILE A 95 21.37 -16.36 -4.37
N PRO A 96 20.62 -17.43 -3.99
CA PRO A 96 19.65 -18.06 -4.88
C PRO A 96 18.54 -17.09 -5.28
N LEU A 97 18.13 -17.15 -6.53
CA LEU A 97 17.04 -16.32 -7.06
C LEU A 97 16.03 -17.22 -7.78
N PRO A 98 14.88 -17.51 -7.16
CA PRO A 98 13.77 -18.23 -7.78
C PRO A 98 13.23 -17.49 -9.00
N LYS A 99 12.69 -18.26 -9.97
CA LYS A 99 12.18 -17.74 -11.23
C LYS A 99 11.06 -16.69 -11.04
N ASP A 100 10.13 -16.94 -10.12
CA ASP A 100 9.02 -16.06 -9.76
C ASP A 100 9.45 -14.70 -9.21
N LYS A 101 10.67 -14.61 -8.64
CA LYS A 101 11.24 -13.39 -8.07
C LYS A 101 12.25 -12.68 -8.99
N ARG A 102 12.51 -13.26 -10.17
CA ARG A 102 13.49 -12.71 -11.11
C ARG A 102 13.14 -11.30 -11.60
N HIS A 103 11.87 -11.01 -11.77
CA HIS A 103 11.37 -9.70 -12.22
C HIS A 103 11.66 -8.54 -11.27
N PHE A 104 12.01 -8.84 -10.01
CA PHE A 104 12.37 -7.85 -9.01
C PHE A 104 13.70 -7.14 -9.30
N PHE A 105 14.57 -7.78 -10.08
CA PHE A 105 15.90 -7.27 -10.43
C PHE A 105 15.94 -6.77 -11.87
N PRO A 106 16.94 -5.91 -12.20
CA PRO A 106 17.09 -5.41 -13.56
C PRO A 106 17.35 -6.55 -14.58
N GLY A 107 17.37 -6.19 -15.85
CA GLY A 107 17.51 -7.11 -16.97
C GLY A 107 18.77 -7.98 -16.94
N TYR A 108 18.94 -8.80 -17.97
CA TYR A 108 20.07 -9.71 -18.11
C TYR A 108 21.41 -8.97 -18.07
N LYS A 109 22.33 -9.39 -17.21
CA LYS A 109 23.66 -8.80 -17.01
C LYS A 109 23.69 -7.31 -16.63
N VAL A 110 22.56 -6.69 -16.38
CA VAL A 110 22.55 -5.31 -15.88
C VAL A 110 23.01 -5.30 -14.42
N SER A 111 24.01 -4.49 -14.12
CA SER A 111 24.56 -4.34 -12.77
C SER A 111 23.70 -3.40 -11.93
N PHE A 112 23.64 -3.69 -10.64
CA PHE A 112 22.98 -2.87 -9.63
C PHE A 112 23.83 -2.79 -8.36
N LYS A 113 23.57 -1.79 -7.51
CA LYS A 113 24.19 -1.65 -6.21
C LYS A 113 23.45 -2.47 -5.16
N LEU A 114 24.19 -3.23 -4.36
CA LEU A 114 23.67 -4.00 -3.24
C LEU A 114 24.36 -3.58 -1.95
N THR A 115 23.62 -2.94 -1.06
CA THR A 115 24.08 -2.52 0.26
C THR A 115 23.88 -3.68 1.24
N MET A 116 24.93 -4.02 1.95
CA MET A 116 24.98 -5.02 3.00
C MET A 116 25.67 -4.43 4.25
N ASP A 117 25.63 -5.13 5.36
CA ASP A 117 26.31 -4.71 6.61
C ASP A 117 27.85 -4.70 6.53
N VAL A 118 28.42 -5.20 5.44
CA VAL A 118 29.85 -5.16 5.09
C VAL A 118 30.19 -4.11 4.04
N GLY A 119 29.20 -3.28 3.62
CA GLY A 119 29.39 -2.23 2.64
C GLY A 119 28.48 -2.34 1.41
N GLU A 120 28.68 -1.45 0.46
CA GLU A 120 27.96 -1.45 -0.83
C GLU A 120 28.81 -2.08 -1.92
N PHE A 121 28.23 -3.01 -2.68
CA PHE A 121 28.90 -3.76 -3.74
C PHE A 121 28.09 -3.73 -5.03
N THR A 122 28.77 -3.93 -6.15
CA THR A 122 28.12 -4.15 -7.43
C THR A 122 27.73 -5.63 -7.55
N ALA A 123 26.47 -5.87 -7.88
CA ALA A 123 25.91 -7.19 -8.13
C ALA A 123 25.19 -7.25 -9.47
N HIS A 124 24.94 -8.44 -9.99
CA HIS A 124 24.18 -8.67 -11.22
C HIS A 124 23.50 -10.03 -11.21
N VAL A 125 22.51 -10.23 -12.08
CA VAL A 125 21.88 -11.51 -12.31
C VAL A 125 22.30 -12.03 -13.68
N PRO A 126 23.13 -13.09 -13.78
CA PRO A 126 23.64 -13.60 -15.06
C PRO A 126 22.67 -14.55 -15.78
N TYR A 127 21.35 -14.32 -15.61
CA TYR A 127 20.29 -15.15 -16.19
C TYR A 127 19.20 -14.27 -16.80
N PRO A 128 18.55 -14.71 -17.90
CA PRO A 128 17.48 -13.96 -18.50
C PRO A 128 16.25 -13.83 -17.58
N PRO A 129 15.34 -12.86 -17.82
CA PRO A 129 14.20 -12.57 -16.94
C PRO A 129 13.22 -13.74 -16.74
N ASN A 130 13.16 -14.68 -17.66
CA ASN A 130 12.29 -15.86 -17.61
C ASN A 130 12.93 -17.09 -16.95
N ALA A 131 14.17 -16.99 -16.46
CA ALA A 131 14.88 -18.07 -15.79
C ALA A 131 15.17 -17.72 -14.33
N GLY A 132 15.04 -18.70 -13.45
CA GLY A 132 15.62 -18.64 -12.12
C GLY A 132 17.13 -18.75 -12.19
N GLY A 133 17.80 -18.55 -11.04
CA GLY A 133 19.25 -18.64 -11.01
C GLY A 133 19.84 -18.17 -9.70
N HIS A 134 20.75 -17.22 -9.78
CA HIS A 134 21.37 -16.63 -8.60
C HIS A 134 21.85 -15.20 -8.86
N ILE A 135 22.00 -14.45 -7.78
CA ILE A 135 22.61 -13.13 -7.78
C ILE A 135 24.13 -13.35 -7.59
N ARG A 136 24.91 -12.71 -8.41
CA ARG A 136 26.38 -12.68 -8.33
C ARG A 136 26.89 -11.34 -7.85
N GLY A 137 27.89 -11.38 -6.96
CA GLY A 137 28.54 -10.21 -6.37
C GLY A 137 29.65 -10.61 -5.42
N ARG A 138 30.17 -9.67 -4.64
CA ARG A 138 31.25 -9.90 -3.67
C ARG A 138 30.70 -10.44 -2.34
N PHE A 139 29.98 -11.56 -2.36
CA PHE A 139 29.37 -12.14 -1.16
C PHE A 139 30.38 -12.86 -0.24
N GLY A 140 31.62 -13.08 -0.66
CA GLY A 140 32.63 -13.80 0.15
C GLY A 140 32.88 -13.15 1.49
N GLN A 141 33.08 -11.83 1.53
CA GLN A 141 33.27 -11.06 2.77
C GLN A 141 32.03 -11.08 3.65
N TRP A 142 30.86 -11.00 3.05
CA TRP A 142 29.59 -11.06 3.76
C TRP A 142 29.35 -12.45 4.40
N TYR A 143 29.59 -13.54 3.66
CA TYR A 143 29.51 -14.88 4.21
C TYR A 143 30.58 -15.16 5.29
N ALA A 144 31.76 -14.53 5.19
CA ALA A 144 32.78 -14.60 6.22
C ALA A 144 32.36 -13.93 7.52
N LYS A 145 31.65 -12.80 7.43
CA LYS A 145 31.09 -12.07 8.60
C LYS A 145 29.88 -12.81 9.21
N HIS A 146 29.19 -13.62 8.43
CA HIS A 146 28.02 -14.39 8.85
C HIS A 146 28.27 -15.90 8.81
N PRO A 147 29.20 -16.44 9.67
CA PRO A 147 29.52 -17.85 9.70
C PRO A 147 28.33 -18.73 10.13
N GLU A 148 27.38 -18.15 10.83
CA GLU A 148 26.18 -18.82 11.34
C GLU A 148 25.15 -19.13 10.26
N LEU A 149 25.17 -18.45 9.10
CA LEU A 149 24.19 -18.66 8.04
C LEU A 149 24.25 -20.04 7.42
N LYS A 150 23.12 -20.70 7.33
CA LYS A 150 22.96 -22.08 6.80
C LYS A 150 21.91 -22.11 5.68
N ALA A 151 21.84 -23.27 5.04
CA ALA A 151 20.71 -23.58 4.16
C ALA A 151 19.40 -23.51 4.94
N GLY A 152 18.40 -22.85 4.36
CA GLY A 152 17.11 -22.62 5.01
C GLY A 152 16.92 -21.22 5.58
N ASP A 153 18.00 -20.52 5.92
CA ASP A 153 17.92 -19.14 6.39
C ASP A 153 17.30 -18.20 5.35
N ARG A 154 16.56 -17.22 5.85
CA ARG A 154 15.85 -16.25 5.00
C ARG A 154 16.59 -14.93 4.96
N LEU A 155 16.73 -14.43 3.75
CA LEU A 155 17.30 -13.13 3.44
C LEU A 155 16.20 -12.23 2.93
N ARG A 156 16.21 -10.98 3.37
CA ARG A 156 15.32 -9.92 2.86
C ARG A 156 16.10 -9.02 1.92
N ILE A 157 15.57 -8.81 0.73
CA ILE A 157 16.10 -7.82 -0.21
C ILE A 157 15.03 -6.75 -0.41
N GLU A 158 15.42 -5.52 -0.14
CA GLU A 158 14.60 -4.34 -0.28
C GLU A 158 15.12 -3.49 -1.45
N ALA A 159 14.26 -3.12 -2.38
CA ALA A 159 14.60 -2.20 -3.45
C ALA A 159 14.53 -0.75 -2.93
N LEU A 160 15.68 -0.15 -2.63
CA LEU A 160 15.78 1.26 -2.26
C LEU A 160 15.51 2.17 -3.47
N GLU A 161 15.98 1.74 -4.63
CA GLU A 161 15.73 2.34 -5.93
C GLU A 161 15.55 1.20 -6.95
N PRO A 162 14.32 0.90 -7.35
CA PRO A 162 14.03 -0.24 -8.24
C PRO A 162 14.91 -0.25 -9.49
N GLY A 163 15.51 -1.39 -9.78
CA GLY A 163 16.43 -1.56 -10.91
C GLY A 163 17.87 -1.07 -10.68
N LYS A 164 18.14 -0.28 -9.62
CA LYS A 164 19.46 0.35 -9.41
C LYS A 164 20.09 0.04 -8.07
N ARG A 165 19.34 0.16 -6.95
CA ARG A 165 19.88 0.02 -5.60
C ARG A 165 18.99 -0.86 -4.73
N TYR A 166 19.62 -1.77 -4.02
CA TYR A 166 18.96 -2.74 -3.15
C TYR A 166 19.70 -2.85 -1.82
N LYS A 167 18.99 -3.26 -0.77
CA LYS A 167 19.56 -3.57 0.55
C LYS A 167 19.30 -5.03 0.89
N LEU A 168 20.35 -5.73 1.31
CA LEU A 168 20.29 -7.10 1.80
C LEU A 168 20.37 -7.12 3.32
N SER A 169 19.50 -7.88 3.95
CA SER A 169 19.51 -8.15 5.40
C SER A 169 19.12 -9.60 5.69
N VAL A 170 19.56 -10.11 6.84
CA VAL A 170 19.15 -11.40 7.36
C VAL A 170 17.85 -11.21 8.16
N VAL A 171 16.82 -12.01 7.87
CA VAL A 171 15.51 -11.89 8.53
C VAL A 171 15.37 -12.90 9.65
N SER A 172 15.67 -14.17 9.38
CA SER A 172 15.54 -15.24 10.36
C SER A 172 16.53 -16.35 10.08
N LYS A 173 17.01 -16.96 11.15
CA LYS A 173 17.75 -18.23 11.07
C LYS A 173 16.75 -19.36 10.89
N GLY A 174 16.98 -20.25 9.95
CA GLY A 174 16.22 -21.49 9.82
C GLY A 174 16.43 -22.35 11.06
N VAL A 175 15.37 -22.88 11.61
CA VAL A 175 15.40 -23.88 12.68
C VAL A 175 15.87 -25.21 12.14
#